data_0f277dbcb3bafb60b9a4a9031f34c01a
#
_entry.id   0f277dbcb3bafb60b9a4a9031f34c01a
#
_cell.length_a   1.000
_cell.length_b   1.000
_cell.length_c   1.000
_cell.angle_alpha   90.00
_cell.angle_beta   90.00
_cell.angle_gamma   90.00
#
_symmetry.space_group_name_H-M   'P 1'
#
loop_
_entity.id
_entity.type
_entity.pdbx_description
1 polymer ?
#
loop_
_entity_poly.entity_id
_entity_poly.type
_entity_poly.pdbx_seq_one_letter_code
_entity_poly.pdbx_strand_id
1 'polypeptide(L)'
;MNAKQMKPIRRKARHILVAWLHTLMTKEEASKINYKNVFAFMPNQTHYYDGDTFRLQPWSYKWIVKKLKRNPELTIDDLNDMLQPTEKQLRRMDNIL
;
A
#
# COMPACT_ATOMS: atom_id res chain seq x y z
N MET A 1 18.57 -9.00 3.36
CA MET A 1 18.72 -7.96 2.31
C MET A 1 19.61 -6.85 2.85
N ASN A 2 20.65 -6.44 2.14
CA ASN A 2 21.57 -5.41 2.62
C ASN A 2 21.06 -4.00 2.27
N ALA A 3 21.74 -2.95 2.78
CA ALA A 3 21.34 -1.56 2.59
C ALA A 3 21.28 -1.14 1.11
N LYS A 4 22.17 -1.66 0.27
CA LYS A 4 22.19 -1.36 -1.16
C LYS A 4 20.94 -1.87 -1.87
N GLN A 5 20.43 -3.03 -1.46
CA GLN A 5 19.22 -3.63 -2.02
C GLN A 5 17.96 -2.93 -1.50
N MET A 6 18.01 -2.41 -0.28
CA MET A 6 16.87 -1.74 0.35
C MET A 6 16.61 -0.34 -0.18
N LYS A 7 17.66 0.40 -0.59
CA LYS A 7 17.48 1.76 -1.11
C LYS A 7 16.53 1.84 -2.30
N PRO A 8 16.72 1.04 -3.37
CA PRO A 8 15.78 1.06 -4.51
C PRO A 8 14.37 0.66 -4.11
N ILE A 9 14.22 -0.31 -3.20
CA ILE A 9 12.91 -0.77 -2.74
C ILE A 9 12.18 0.33 -1.98
N ARG A 10 12.87 1.02 -1.07
CA ARG A 10 12.27 2.13 -0.32
C ARG A 10 11.87 3.28 -1.22
N ARG A 11 12.70 3.60 -2.20
CA ARG A 11 12.42 4.65 -3.19
C ARG A 11 11.19 4.30 -4.02
N LYS A 12 11.13 3.07 -4.51
CA LYS A 12 9.98 2.59 -5.28
C LYS A 12 8.69 2.61 -4.46
N ALA A 13 8.75 2.17 -3.20
CA ALA A 13 7.59 2.19 -2.30
C ALA A 13 7.05 3.61 -2.11
N ARG A 14 7.94 4.58 -1.96
CA ARG A 14 7.55 5.98 -1.80
C ARG A 14 6.91 6.55 -3.06
N HIS A 15 7.42 6.22 -4.24
CA HIS A 15 6.81 6.60 -5.51
C HIS A 15 5.43 5.96 -5.70
N ILE A 16 5.28 4.70 -5.30
CA ILE A 16 3.98 4.00 -5.36
C ILE A 16 2.96 4.70 -4.46
N LEU A 17 3.36 5.10 -3.25
CA LEU A 17 2.48 5.84 -2.34
C LEU A 17 2.00 7.16 -2.95
N VAL A 18 2.90 7.92 -3.57
CA VAL A 18 2.54 9.18 -4.24
C VAL A 18 1.53 8.92 -5.34
N ALA A 19 1.79 7.92 -6.19
CA ALA A 19 0.88 7.58 -7.28
C ALA A 19 -0.49 7.14 -6.77
N TRP A 20 -0.51 6.32 -5.71
CA TRP A 20 -1.75 5.86 -5.11
C TRP A 20 -2.58 7.02 -4.54
N LEU A 21 -1.95 7.92 -3.79
CA LEU A 21 -2.64 9.09 -3.24
C LEU A 21 -3.19 9.98 -4.35
N HIS A 22 -2.46 10.14 -5.45
CA HIS A 22 -2.92 10.91 -6.60
C HIS A 22 -4.20 10.32 -7.22
N THR A 23 -4.39 8.99 -7.15
CA THR A 23 -5.62 8.36 -7.67
C THR A 23 -6.85 8.65 -6.81
N LEU A 24 -6.66 9.04 -5.55
CA LEU A 24 -7.74 9.28 -4.59
C LEU A 24 -8.16 10.74 -4.51
N MET A 25 -7.46 11.64 -5.21
CA MET A 25 -7.60 13.09 -5.03
C MET A 25 -7.90 13.79 -6.35
N THR A 26 -8.42 15.02 -6.23
CA THR A 26 -8.53 15.92 -7.38
C THR A 26 -7.14 16.33 -7.85
N LYS A 27 -7.04 16.86 -9.08
CA LYS A 27 -5.75 17.35 -9.62
C LYS A 27 -5.14 18.44 -8.73
N GLU A 28 -5.97 19.31 -8.18
CA GLU A 28 -5.50 20.41 -7.32
C GLU A 28 -4.88 19.87 -6.02
N GLU A 29 -5.54 18.92 -5.38
CA GLU A 29 -5.04 18.29 -4.16
C GLU A 29 -3.80 17.47 -4.44
N ALA A 30 -3.80 16.70 -5.54
CA ALA A 30 -2.68 15.86 -5.93
C ALA A 30 -1.42 16.66 -6.22
N SER A 31 -1.55 17.89 -6.76
CA SER A 31 -0.41 18.74 -7.06
C SER A 31 0.39 19.13 -5.82
N LYS A 32 -0.22 19.08 -4.64
CA LYS A 32 0.42 19.40 -3.37
C LYS A 32 1.24 18.26 -2.79
N ILE A 33 1.04 17.03 -3.29
CA ILE A 33 1.69 15.83 -2.77
C ILE A 33 2.77 15.38 -3.74
N ASN A 34 4.00 15.24 -3.24
CA ASN A 34 5.13 14.79 -4.02
C ASN A 34 5.98 13.82 -3.20
N TYR A 35 7.08 13.33 -3.81
CA TYR A 35 7.99 12.39 -3.18
C TYR A 35 8.55 12.89 -1.84
N LYS A 36 8.80 14.19 -1.71
CA LYS A 36 9.40 14.77 -0.51
C LYS A 36 8.44 14.86 0.67
N ASN A 37 7.15 15.16 0.40
CA ASN A 37 6.18 15.43 1.47
C ASN A 37 5.13 14.35 1.67
N VAL A 38 5.20 13.24 0.94
CA VAL A 38 4.16 12.20 0.94
C VAL A 38 3.84 11.68 2.36
N PHE A 39 4.84 11.53 3.21
CA PHE A 39 4.62 11.00 4.55
C PHE A 39 3.81 11.94 5.46
N ALA A 40 3.80 13.22 5.17
CA ALA A 40 2.98 14.19 5.91
C ALA A 40 1.49 13.97 5.68
N PHE A 41 1.12 13.33 4.57
CA PHE A 41 -0.27 13.05 4.18
C PHE A 41 -0.69 11.62 4.49
N MET A 42 0.20 10.79 5.06
CA MET A 42 -0.11 9.43 5.44
C MET A 42 -0.57 9.36 6.90
N PRO A 43 -1.51 8.45 7.24
CA PRO A 43 -1.90 8.26 8.63
C PRO A 43 -0.73 7.69 9.44
N ASN A 44 -0.68 8.05 10.72
CA ASN A 44 0.34 7.54 11.63
C ASN A 44 0.13 6.06 11.96
N GLN A 45 -1.11 5.59 11.86
CA GLN A 45 -1.44 4.20 12.17
C GLN A 45 -0.99 3.29 11.02
N THR A 46 -0.08 2.35 11.32
CA THR A 46 0.45 1.42 10.35
C THR A 46 -0.09 0.01 10.48
N HIS A 47 -0.83 -0.27 11.57
CA HIS A 47 -1.37 -1.59 11.86
C HIS A 47 -2.84 -1.50 12.25
N TYR A 48 -3.53 -2.63 12.13
CA TYR A 48 -4.92 -2.77 12.56
C TYR A 48 -5.15 -4.17 13.12
N TYR A 49 -6.21 -4.33 13.91
CA TYR A 49 -6.62 -5.63 14.41
C TYR A 49 -7.63 -6.28 13.47
N ASP A 50 -7.39 -7.55 13.15
CA ASP A 50 -8.32 -8.41 12.43
C ASP A 50 -8.65 -9.57 13.35
N GLY A 51 -9.75 -9.43 14.12
CA GLY A 51 -10.00 -10.31 15.25
C GLY A 51 -8.89 -10.15 16.29
N ASP A 52 -8.19 -11.24 16.61
CA ASP A 52 -7.07 -11.24 17.55
C ASP A 52 -5.71 -11.04 16.85
N THR A 53 -5.70 -10.91 15.53
CA THR A 53 -4.46 -10.79 14.75
C THR A 53 -4.12 -9.33 14.48
N PHE A 54 -2.89 -8.95 14.80
CA PHE A 54 -2.35 -7.61 14.55
C PHE A 54 -1.66 -7.61 13.18
N ARG A 55 -2.22 -6.89 12.23
CA ARG A 55 -1.76 -6.90 10.82
C ARG A 55 -1.32 -5.52 10.36
N LEU A 56 -0.41 -5.51 9.35
CA LEU A 56 -0.03 -4.28 8.66
C LEU A 56 -1.21 -3.76 7.84
N GLN A 57 -1.47 -2.46 7.97
CA GLN A 57 -2.52 -1.82 7.20
C GLN A 57 -2.13 -1.74 5.73
N PRO A 58 -3.02 -2.16 4.79
CA PRO A 58 -2.76 -1.99 3.35
C PRO A 58 -2.50 -0.53 3.01
N TRP A 59 -1.63 -0.31 2.02
CA TRP A 59 -1.20 1.01 1.56
C TRP A 59 -0.44 1.83 2.60
N SER A 60 0.02 1.21 3.69
CA SER A 60 1.05 1.82 4.52
C SER A 60 2.42 1.63 3.85
N TYR A 61 3.36 2.52 4.15
CA TYR A 61 4.73 2.41 3.62
C TYR A 61 5.35 1.05 3.96
N LYS A 62 5.19 0.61 5.20
CA LYS A 62 5.72 -0.68 5.66
C LYS A 62 5.12 -1.86 4.89
N TRP A 63 3.82 -1.80 4.60
CA TRP A 63 3.16 -2.85 3.84
C TRP A 63 3.72 -2.93 2.41
N ILE A 64 3.89 -1.80 1.75
CA ILE A 64 4.42 -1.74 0.39
C ILE A 64 5.87 -2.25 0.36
N VAL A 65 6.72 -1.79 1.29
CA VAL A 65 8.10 -2.24 1.38
C VAL A 65 8.17 -3.75 1.57
N LYS A 66 7.32 -4.31 2.44
CA LYS A 66 7.27 -5.75 2.68
C LYS A 66 6.92 -6.53 1.42
N LYS A 67 5.95 -6.04 0.63
CA LYS A 67 5.58 -6.68 -0.64
C LYS A 67 6.69 -6.59 -1.66
N LEU A 68 7.34 -5.44 -1.78
CA LEU A 68 8.45 -5.24 -2.71
C LEU A 68 9.69 -6.07 -2.36
N LYS A 69 9.92 -6.36 -1.08
CA LYS A 69 11.02 -7.26 -0.67
C LYS A 69 10.85 -8.65 -1.25
N ARG A 70 9.61 -9.12 -1.36
CA ARG A 70 9.30 -10.44 -1.93
C ARG A 70 9.33 -10.42 -3.45
N ASN A 71 8.89 -9.32 -4.07
CA ASN A 71 8.86 -9.16 -5.51
C ASN A 71 9.08 -7.70 -5.88
N PRO A 72 10.33 -7.28 -6.18
CA PRO A 72 10.64 -5.88 -6.52
C PRO A 72 9.98 -5.38 -7.81
N GLU A 73 9.45 -6.28 -8.64
CA GLU A 73 8.82 -5.94 -9.92
C GLU A 73 7.35 -5.53 -9.78
N LEU A 74 6.77 -5.62 -8.56
CA LEU A 74 5.37 -5.27 -8.35
C LEU A 74 5.07 -3.83 -8.72
N THR A 75 3.91 -3.63 -9.37
CA THR A 75 3.38 -2.32 -9.72
C THR A 75 2.22 -1.96 -8.80
N ILE A 76 1.72 -0.71 -8.92
CA ILE A 76 0.54 -0.26 -8.18
C ILE A 76 -0.68 -1.12 -8.53
N ASP A 77 -0.82 -1.53 -9.79
CA ASP A 77 -1.93 -2.39 -10.22
C ASP A 77 -1.84 -3.78 -9.58
N ASP A 78 -0.64 -4.35 -9.49
CA ASP A 78 -0.42 -5.62 -8.82
C ASP A 78 -0.82 -5.56 -7.34
N LEU A 79 -0.49 -4.46 -6.67
CA LEU A 79 -0.84 -4.25 -5.27
C LEU A 79 -2.35 -4.10 -5.08
N ASN A 80 -3.04 -3.42 -5.99
CA ASN A 80 -4.50 -3.32 -5.98
C ASN A 80 -5.15 -4.69 -6.15
N ASP A 81 -4.61 -5.51 -7.06
CA ASP A 81 -5.14 -6.86 -7.31
C ASP A 81 -5.02 -7.75 -6.07
N MET A 82 -3.95 -7.58 -5.29
CA MET A 82 -3.76 -8.32 -4.04
C MET A 82 -4.84 -8.01 -3.00
N LEU A 83 -5.46 -6.83 -3.07
CA LEU A 83 -6.50 -6.40 -2.14
C LEU A 83 -7.90 -6.76 -2.61
N GLN A 84 -8.05 -7.25 -3.84
CA GLN A 84 -9.36 -7.68 -4.33
C GLN A 84 -9.81 -8.95 -3.60
N PRO A 85 -11.09 -9.05 -3.20
CA PRO A 85 -11.59 -10.27 -2.58
C PRO A 85 -11.46 -11.45 -3.54
N THR A 86 -11.04 -12.59 -3.02
CA THR A 86 -11.05 -13.82 -3.81
C THR A 86 -12.49 -14.27 -4.01
N GLU A 87 -12.71 -15.12 -5.02
CA GLU A 87 -14.05 -15.70 -5.27
C GLU A 87 -14.61 -16.36 -4.01
N LYS A 88 -13.76 -17.04 -3.25
CA LYS A 88 -14.14 -17.68 -1.99
C LYS A 88 -14.59 -16.66 -0.96
N GLN A 89 -13.92 -15.52 -0.87
CA GLN A 89 -14.28 -14.46 0.06
C GLN A 89 -15.60 -13.79 -0.33
N LEU A 90 -15.82 -13.59 -1.63
CA LEU A 90 -17.08 -13.04 -2.13
C LEU A 90 -18.27 -13.95 -1.82
N ARG A 91 -18.10 -15.26 -1.96
CA ARG A 91 -19.14 -16.25 -1.60
C ARG A 91 -19.48 -16.20 -0.12
N ARG A 92 -18.47 -16.02 0.75
CA ARG A 92 -18.70 -15.87 2.19
C ARG A 92 -19.52 -14.63 2.49
N MET A 93 -19.24 -13.52 1.82
CA MET A 93 -19.99 -12.27 1.99
C MET A 93 -21.46 -12.45 1.58
N ASP A 94 -21.73 -13.14 0.47
CA ASP A 94 -23.07 -13.43 0.02
C ASP A 94 -23.84 -14.30 1.02
N ASN A 95 -23.17 -15.23 1.69
CA ASN A 95 -23.80 -16.10 2.69
C ASN A 95 -24.11 -15.37 3.99
N ILE A 96 -23.43 -14.28 4.30
CA ILE A 96 -23.66 -13.49 5.50
C ILE A 96 -24.80 -12.48 5.31
N LEU A 97 -24.99 -12.05 4.10
CA LEU A 97 -26.04 -11.11 3.74
C LEU A 97 -27.36 -11.85 3.44
#